data_d5452a5b89061cfd035b2dc92bf387ca
#
_entry.id   d5452a5b89061cfd035b2dc92bf387ca
#
_cell.length_a   1.000
_cell.length_b   1.000
_cell.length_c   1.000
_cell.angle_alpha   90.00
_cell.angle_beta   90.00
_cell.angle_gamma   90.00
#
_symmetry.space_group_name_H-M   'P 1'
#
loop_
_entity.id
_entity.type
_entity.pdbx_description
1 polymer ?
#
loop_
_entity_poly.entity_id
_entity_poly.type
_entity_poly.pdbx_seq_one_letter_code
_entity_poly.pdbx_strand_id
1 'polypeptide(L)'
;MGSSPKNTEAGELEKAEAVKLFAHPGIDFPTILLAVAMWAGLVANFAWAAGVSEWTAWICLRHILVGTFFLNMSFTIWHEAAHGTVFRARAANDVLGALTAWPAMIPYFTVRRDHNLHHDFVNDPERDPDFWFLEGSIWSLPFRYPKGAKRAVEIVDRSGRPAWEVNLDRFLLVLVLVALGLGIWLASPLAVLFAWILPKGFAMWIHAWYVNVLPHRDLPAERFHDTRIYTQAWLVPLTICHSYHGLHHIWPTLPWHRYPRAFRLKRDFLESRGVPIFPRSKTS
;
A
#
# COMPACT_ATOMS: atom_id res chain seq x y z
N MET A 1 8.24 -2.25 -49.05
CA MET A 1 7.56 -3.33 -48.31
C MET A 1 6.47 -2.62 -47.47
N GLY A 2 5.21 -2.68 -47.97
CA GLY A 2 4.09 -2.07 -47.25
C GLY A 2 3.68 -2.93 -46.05
N SER A 3 3.56 -2.37 -44.87
CA SER A 3 3.00 -3.05 -43.70
C SER A 3 1.58 -3.51 -43.99
N SER A 4 1.28 -4.77 -43.66
CA SER A 4 -0.07 -5.34 -43.86
C SER A 4 -1.10 -4.49 -43.07
N PRO A 5 -2.32 -4.21 -43.65
CA PRO A 5 -3.36 -3.45 -42.95
C PRO A 5 -3.70 -3.99 -41.53
N LYS A 6 -3.63 -5.30 -41.34
CA LYS A 6 -3.85 -5.95 -40.04
C LYS A 6 -2.84 -5.55 -38.98
N ASN A 7 -1.58 -5.24 -39.34
CA ASN A 7 -0.56 -4.81 -38.40
C ASN A 7 -0.76 -3.33 -37.95
N THR A 8 -1.34 -2.51 -38.84
CA THR A 8 -1.69 -1.12 -38.54
C THR A 8 -2.90 -1.02 -37.60
N GLU A 9 -3.95 -1.78 -37.86
CA GLU A 9 -5.14 -1.84 -37.00
C GLU A 9 -4.83 -2.40 -35.60
N ALA A 10 -4.04 -3.47 -35.52
CA ALA A 10 -3.60 -4.01 -34.22
C ALA A 10 -2.76 -3.01 -33.42
N GLY A 11 -1.87 -2.26 -34.08
CA GLY A 11 -1.07 -1.22 -33.44
C GLY A 11 -1.89 -0.01 -32.99
N GLU A 12 -2.94 0.37 -33.71
CA GLU A 12 -3.85 1.44 -33.32
C GLU A 12 -4.75 1.03 -32.14
N LEU A 13 -5.25 -0.21 -32.13
CA LEU A 13 -6.00 -0.78 -31.01
C LEU A 13 -5.16 -0.84 -29.74
N GLU A 14 -3.91 -1.26 -29.85
CA GLU A 14 -2.98 -1.30 -28.71
C GLU A 14 -2.67 0.10 -28.16
N LYS A 15 -2.50 1.11 -29.01
CA LYS A 15 -2.34 2.50 -28.62
C LYS A 15 -3.59 3.03 -27.92
N ALA A 16 -4.77 2.78 -28.48
CA ALA A 16 -6.04 3.22 -27.90
C ALA A 16 -6.29 2.54 -26.53
N GLU A 17 -5.94 1.27 -26.40
CA GLU A 17 -6.02 0.51 -25.17
C GLU A 17 -5.05 1.08 -24.11
N ALA A 18 -3.81 1.38 -24.48
CA ALA A 18 -2.83 2.00 -23.61
C ALA A 18 -3.32 3.36 -23.10
N VAL A 19 -3.85 4.22 -23.98
CA VAL A 19 -4.40 5.53 -23.57
C VAL A 19 -5.51 5.38 -22.52
N LYS A 20 -6.45 4.46 -22.73
CA LYS A 20 -7.53 4.18 -21.76
C LYS A 20 -7.00 3.62 -20.44
N LEU A 21 -5.99 2.74 -20.53
CA LEU A 21 -5.41 2.09 -19.35
C LEU A 21 -4.72 3.09 -18.41
N PHE A 22 -3.99 4.05 -18.97
CA PHE A 22 -3.25 5.08 -18.22
C PHE A 22 -4.07 6.34 -17.93
N ALA A 23 -5.27 6.46 -18.50
CA ALA A 23 -6.15 7.58 -18.19
C ALA A 23 -6.69 7.51 -16.77
N HIS A 24 -6.75 8.67 -16.11
CA HIS A 24 -7.38 8.78 -14.79
C HIS A 24 -8.86 8.39 -14.88
N PRO A 25 -9.36 7.46 -14.02
CA PRO A 25 -10.73 6.94 -14.14
C PRO A 25 -11.82 7.95 -13.82
N GLY A 26 -11.48 9.11 -13.24
CA GLY A 26 -12.44 10.07 -12.70
C GLY A 26 -12.86 9.69 -11.29
N ILE A 27 -13.45 8.52 -11.13
CA ILE A 27 -13.75 7.84 -9.86
C ILE A 27 -13.29 6.39 -9.99
N ASP A 28 -12.43 5.93 -9.10
CA ASP A 28 -11.93 4.56 -9.08
C ASP A 28 -12.78 3.66 -8.19
N PHE A 29 -13.85 3.12 -8.78
CA PHE A 29 -14.80 2.25 -8.08
C PHE A 29 -14.18 1.02 -7.43
N PRO A 30 -13.20 0.30 -8.03
CA PRO A 30 -12.55 -0.83 -7.36
C PRO A 30 -11.93 -0.44 -6.00
N THR A 31 -11.25 0.70 -5.91
CA THR A 31 -10.68 1.17 -4.65
C THR A 31 -11.76 1.57 -3.64
N ILE A 32 -12.86 2.17 -4.08
CA ILE A 32 -14.00 2.48 -3.20
C ILE A 32 -14.63 1.20 -2.66
N LEU A 33 -14.86 0.20 -3.51
CA LEU A 33 -15.40 -1.10 -3.08
C LEU A 33 -14.47 -1.79 -2.08
N LEU A 34 -13.14 -1.69 -2.30
CA LEU A 34 -12.15 -2.20 -1.36
C LEU A 34 -12.26 -1.49 0.01
N ALA A 35 -12.46 -0.17 0.02
CA ALA A 35 -12.65 0.61 1.25
C ALA A 35 -13.94 0.21 1.99
N VAL A 36 -15.04 0.01 1.28
CA VAL A 36 -16.30 -0.46 1.86
C VAL A 36 -16.12 -1.86 2.46
N ALA A 37 -15.48 -2.79 1.72
CA ALA A 37 -15.22 -4.15 2.20
C ALA A 37 -14.32 -4.16 3.45
N MET A 38 -13.25 -3.34 3.44
CA MET A 38 -12.37 -3.17 4.59
C MET A 38 -13.15 -2.73 5.84
N TRP A 39 -13.91 -1.65 5.74
CA TRP A 39 -14.66 -1.12 6.89
C TRP A 39 -15.75 -2.09 7.36
N ALA A 40 -16.52 -2.69 6.44
CA ALA A 40 -17.52 -3.67 6.78
C ALA A 40 -16.91 -4.87 7.52
N GLY A 41 -15.77 -5.37 7.03
CA GLY A 41 -15.07 -6.48 7.65
C GLY A 41 -14.48 -6.16 9.03
N LEU A 42 -13.86 -4.97 9.18
CA LEU A 42 -13.33 -4.53 10.48
C LEU A 42 -14.43 -4.33 11.52
N VAL A 43 -15.54 -3.67 11.14
CA VAL A 43 -16.68 -3.46 12.02
C VAL A 43 -17.31 -4.80 12.41
N ALA A 44 -17.53 -5.70 11.46
CA ALA A 44 -18.08 -7.02 11.74
C ALA A 44 -17.17 -7.85 12.65
N ASN A 45 -15.84 -7.82 12.40
CA ASN A 45 -14.86 -8.51 13.25
C ASN A 45 -14.86 -7.99 14.68
N PHE A 46 -14.91 -6.65 14.84
CA PHE A 46 -14.93 -6.02 16.17
C PHE A 46 -16.26 -6.25 16.88
N ALA A 47 -17.39 -6.11 16.20
CA ALA A 47 -18.71 -6.39 16.77
C ALA A 47 -18.84 -7.84 17.25
N TRP A 48 -18.29 -8.77 16.50
CA TRP A 48 -18.22 -10.17 16.93
C TRP A 48 -17.31 -10.33 18.15
N ALA A 49 -16.14 -9.73 18.17
CA ALA A 49 -15.23 -9.76 19.32
C ALA A 49 -15.85 -9.16 20.59
N ALA A 50 -16.66 -8.14 20.45
CA ALA A 50 -17.39 -7.52 21.57
C ALA A 50 -18.39 -8.46 22.25
N GLY A 51 -18.95 -9.43 21.50
CA GLY A 51 -19.87 -10.44 22.02
C GLY A 51 -19.21 -11.72 22.57
N VAL A 52 -17.85 -11.80 22.56
CA VAL A 52 -17.15 -13.00 23.04
C VAL A 52 -17.12 -13.03 24.57
N SER A 53 -17.78 -14.04 25.16
CA SER A 53 -17.77 -14.29 26.62
C SER A 53 -16.55 -15.08 27.08
N GLU A 54 -16.09 -16.03 26.27
CA GLU A 54 -14.93 -16.88 26.57
C GLU A 54 -13.90 -16.86 25.43
N TRP A 55 -12.67 -16.48 25.76
CA TRP A 55 -11.57 -16.36 24.81
C TRP A 55 -10.74 -17.64 24.77
N THR A 56 -10.91 -18.46 23.74
CA THR A 56 -10.04 -19.58 23.42
C THR A 56 -8.96 -19.17 22.45
N ALA A 57 -7.86 -19.95 22.38
CA ALA A 57 -6.77 -19.70 21.43
C ALA A 57 -7.27 -19.64 19.97
N TRP A 58 -8.26 -20.46 19.62
CA TRP A 58 -8.85 -20.49 18.28
C TRP A 58 -9.66 -19.21 17.97
N ILE A 59 -10.43 -18.72 18.94
CA ILE A 59 -11.18 -17.44 18.80
C ILE A 59 -10.20 -16.28 18.63
N CYS A 60 -9.13 -16.22 19.44
CA CYS A 60 -8.08 -15.22 19.32
C CYS A 60 -7.45 -15.26 17.92
N LEU A 61 -7.01 -16.43 17.46
CA LEU A 61 -6.39 -16.61 16.15
C LEU A 61 -7.32 -16.15 15.00
N ARG A 62 -8.59 -16.54 15.07
CA ARG A 62 -9.59 -16.12 14.06
C ARG A 62 -9.72 -14.61 13.97
N HIS A 63 -9.86 -13.89 15.11
CA HIS A 63 -9.97 -12.44 15.10
C HIS A 63 -8.71 -11.77 14.56
N ILE A 64 -7.52 -12.29 14.92
CA ILE A 64 -6.25 -11.81 14.37
C ILE A 64 -6.22 -11.99 12.85
N LEU A 65 -6.53 -13.18 12.33
CA LEU A 65 -6.47 -13.46 10.89
C LEU A 65 -7.46 -12.59 10.10
N VAL A 66 -8.72 -12.51 10.56
CA VAL A 66 -9.76 -11.71 9.92
C VAL A 66 -9.43 -10.22 9.95
N GLY A 67 -9.04 -9.70 11.11
CA GLY A 67 -8.64 -8.30 11.25
C GLY A 67 -7.42 -7.96 10.40
N THR A 68 -6.39 -8.84 10.37
CA THR A 68 -5.20 -8.68 9.53
C THR A 68 -5.57 -8.65 8.05
N PHE A 69 -6.44 -9.53 7.59
CA PHE A 69 -6.89 -9.57 6.20
C PHE A 69 -7.53 -8.24 5.77
N PHE A 70 -8.45 -7.71 6.57
CA PHE A 70 -9.11 -6.43 6.24
C PHE A 70 -8.19 -5.23 6.42
N LEU A 71 -7.32 -5.19 7.44
CA LEU A 71 -6.33 -4.13 7.60
C LEU A 71 -5.27 -4.13 6.51
N ASN A 72 -5.00 -5.29 5.88
CA ASN A 72 -4.13 -5.35 4.72
C ASN A 72 -4.67 -4.54 3.52
N MET A 73 -6.00 -4.42 3.38
CA MET A 73 -6.62 -3.59 2.34
C MET A 73 -6.36 -2.08 2.55
N SER A 74 -6.21 -1.65 3.81
CA SER A 74 -5.98 -0.25 4.18
C SER A 74 -4.80 0.35 3.42
N PHE A 75 -3.69 -0.40 3.29
CA PHE A 75 -2.52 0.05 2.56
C PHE A 75 -2.88 0.45 1.12
N THR A 76 -3.45 -0.47 0.35
CA THR A 76 -3.81 -0.20 -1.05
C THR A 76 -4.69 1.05 -1.18
N ILE A 77 -5.66 1.24 -0.28
CA ILE A 77 -6.62 2.33 -0.39
C ILE A 77 -5.97 3.68 -0.09
N TRP A 78 -5.26 3.82 1.05
CA TRP A 78 -4.61 5.09 1.37
C TRP A 78 -3.44 5.41 0.42
N HIS A 79 -2.77 4.40 -0.10
CA HIS A 79 -1.71 4.51 -1.10
C HIS A 79 -2.24 5.08 -2.43
N GLU A 80 -3.33 4.53 -2.97
CA GLU A 80 -4.00 5.08 -4.15
C GLU A 80 -4.49 6.53 -3.91
N ALA A 81 -5.02 6.80 -2.72
CA ALA A 81 -5.42 8.15 -2.32
C ALA A 81 -4.21 9.10 -2.22
N ALA A 82 -3.05 8.63 -1.76
CA ALA A 82 -1.81 9.40 -1.71
C ALA A 82 -1.37 9.85 -3.12
N HIS A 83 -1.48 8.97 -4.11
CA HIS A 83 -1.20 9.27 -5.52
C HIS A 83 -2.31 10.05 -6.23
N GLY A 84 -3.47 10.23 -5.60
CA GLY A 84 -4.60 10.95 -6.20
C GLY A 84 -5.31 10.19 -7.31
N THR A 85 -5.24 8.85 -7.32
CA THR A 85 -5.80 7.99 -8.37
C THR A 85 -7.28 7.68 -8.18
N VAL A 86 -7.84 7.86 -6.97
CA VAL A 86 -9.23 7.46 -6.66
C VAL A 86 -10.24 8.50 -7.13
N PHE A 87 -9.97 9.78 -6.88
CA PHE A 87 -10.81 10.91 -7.28
C PHE A 87 -9.98 11.98 -7.99
N ARG A 88 -10.63 12.79 -8.84
CA ARG A 88 -9.98 13.99 -9.43
C ARG A 88 -9.69 15.06 -8.37
N ALA A 89 -10.58 15.21 -7.39
CA ALA A 89 -10.43 16.18 -6.33
C ALA A 89 -9.42 15.71 -5.28
N ARG A 90 -8.36 16.48 -5.04
CA ARG A 90 -7.32 16.14 -4.05
C ARG A 90 -7.90 15.96 -2.64
N ALA A 91 -8.79 16.87 -2.22
CA ALA A 91 -9.42 16.79 -0.90
C ALA A 91 -10.22 15.49 -0.69
N ALA A 92 -10.89 14.97 -1.74
CA ALA A 92 -11.61 13.71 -1.65
C ALA A 92 -10.67 12.51 -1.46
N ASN A 93 -9.51 12.51 -2.14
CA ASN A 93 -8.46 11.52 -1.91
C ASN A 93 -7.91 11.63 -0.48
N ASP A 94 -7.63 12.84 0.01
CA ASP A 94 -7.10 13.05 1.35
C ASP A 94 -8.08 12.57 2.45
N VAL A 95 -9.38 12.81 2.27
CA VAL A 95 -10.41 12.30 3.18
C VAL A 95 -10.46 10.76 3.16
N LEU A 96 -10.50 10.14 1.98
CA LEU A 96 -10.50 8.69 1.85
C LEU A 96 -9.22 8.09 2.45
N GLY A 97 -8.07 8.66 2.12
CA GLY A 97 -6.78 8.21 2.63
C GLY A 97 -6.71 8.28 4.16
N ALA A 98 -7.12 9.41 4.75
CA ALA A 98 -7.16 9.58 6.20
C ALA A 98 -8.11 8.57 6.86
N LEU A 99 -9.33 8.39 6.33
CA LEU A 99 -10.31 7.44 6.85
C LEU A 99 -9.82 6.00 6.79
N THR A 100 -9.07 5.63 5.76
CA THR A 100 -8.63 4.24 5.58
C THR A 100 -7.26 3.95 6.22
N ALA A 101 -6.40 4.95 6.42
CA ALA A 101 -5.17 4.85 7.21
C ALA A 101 -5.46 4.81 8.73
N TRP A 102 -6.57 5.42 9.16
CA TRP A 102 -6.94 5.57 10.57
C TRP A 102 -7.02 4.23 11.34
N PRO A 103 -7.71 3.16 10.88
CA PRO A 103 -7.76 1.91 11.63
C PRO A 103 -6.42 1.18 11.70
N ALA A 104 -5.50 1.46 10.78
CA ALA A 104 -4.11 1.01 10.85
C ALA A 104 -3.23 1.89 11.75
N MET A 105 -3.80 2.93 12.37
CA MET A 105 -3.09 3.92 13.22
C MET A 105 -1.93 4.60 12.48
N ILE A 106 -2.13 4.89 11.21
CA ILE A 106 -1.14 5.51 10.32
C ILE A 106 -1.46 7.01 10.20
N PRO A 107 -0.50 7.92 10.45
CA PRO A 107 -0.67 9.37 10.24
C PRO A 107 -0.66 9.67 8.74
N TYR A 108 -1.84 9.72 8.12
CA TYR A 108 -2.01 9.76 6.67
C TYR A 108 -1.23 10.89 5.98
N PHE A 109 -1.28 12.10 6.51
CA PHE A 109 -0.63 13.23 5.88
C PHE A 109 0.90 13.13 5.95
N THR A 110 1.43 12.52 7.02
CA THR A 110 2.86 12.18 7.12
C THR A 110 3.24 11.13 6.10
N VAL A 111 2.56 9.97 6.08
CA VAL A 111 2.93 8.86 5.18
C VAL A 111 2.67 9.17 3.70
N ARG A 112 1.72 10.04 3.39
CA ARG A 112 1.54 10.55 2.02
C ARG A 112 2.77 11.29 1.51
N ARG A 113 3.39 12.15 2.35
CA ARG A 113 4.62 12.86 2.00
C ARG A 113 5.82 11.96 1.99
N ASP A 114 5.91 11.10 2.98
CA ASP A 114 6.89 10.03 3.11
C ASP A 114 6.94 9.22 1.82
N HIS A 115 5.82 8.69 1.38
CA HIS A 115 5.69 7.89 0.18
C HIS A 115 6.05 8.65 -1.11
N ASN A 116 5.68 9.93 -1.23
CA ASN A 116 6.11 10.74 -2.38
C ASN A 116 7.63 10.97 -2.38
N LEU A 117 8.24 11.23 -1.22
CA LEU A 117 9.69 11.33 -1.09
C LEU A 117 10.39 10.01 -1.39
N HIS A 118 9.79 8.88 -0.96
CA HIS A 118 10.27 7.56 -1.33
C HIS A 118 10.32 7.38 -2.85
N HIS A 119 9.29 7.78 -3.60
CA HIS A 119 9.31 7.75 -5.07
C HIS A 119 10.39 8.64 -5.69
N ASP A 120 10.63 9.80 -5.09
CA ASP A 120 11.64 10.75 -5.59
C ASP A 120 13.07 10.27 -5.32
N PHE A 121 13.28 9.48 -4.26
CA PHE A 121 14.60 9.09 -3.75
C PHE A 121 14.76 7.59 -3.48
N VAL A 122 14.06 6.75 -4.20
CA VAL A 122 14.02 5.29 -4.01
C VAL A 122 15.42 4.72 -3.75
N ASN A 123 15.55 3.94 -2.67
CA ASN A 123 16.79 3.27 -2.26
C ASN A 123 17.97 4.20 -1.91
N ASP A 124 17.77 5.51 -1.81
CA ASP A 124 18.82 6.44 -1.35
C ASP A 124 18.91 6.38 0.20
N PRO A 125 20.05 5.99 0.77
CA PRO A 125 20.15 5.78 2.21
C PRO A 125 20.01 7.06 3.05
N GLU A 126 20.14 8.26 2.47
CA GLU A 126 20.04 9.53 3.20
C GLU A 126 18.69 10.24 3.00
N ARG A 127 18.10 10.09 1.81
CA ARG A 127 16.93 10.86 1.38
C ARG A 127 15.65 10.05 1.33
N ASP A 128 15.74 8.73 1.11
CA ASP A 128 14.57 7.86 1.13
C ASP A 128 14.10 7.63 2.58
N PRO A 129 12.92 8.12 2.96
CA PRO A 129 12.42 7.92 4.31
C PRO A 129 12.12 6.46 4.63
N ASP A 130 11.88 5.61 3.63
CA ASP A 130 11.59 4.19 3.79
C ASP A 130 12.85 3.30 3.78
N PHE A 131 14.06 3.88 3.53
CA PHE A 131 15.30 3.10 3.45
C PHE A 131 15.55 2.23 4.70
N TRP A 132 15.12 2.66 5.87
CA TRP A 132 15.29 1.91 7.12
C TRP A 132 14.58 0.54 7.13
N PHE A 133 13.57 0.31 6.28
CA PHE A 133 12.96 -1.00 6.09
C PHE A 133 13.96 -2.01 5.49
N LEU A 134 14.89 -1.54 4.69
CA LEU A 134 15.88 -2.37 4.00
C LEU A 134 17.03 -2.78 4.91
N GLU A 135 17.24 -2.06 6.03
CA GLU A 135 18.30 -2.34 6.99
C GLU A 135 17.98 -3.58 7.83
N GLY A 136 18.88 -4.56 7.85
CA GLY A 136 18.77 -5.74 8.70
C GLY A 136 17.65 -6.72 8.35
N SER A 137 17.31 -7.61 9.28
CA SER A 137 16.31 -8.67 9.09
C SER A 137 14.89 -8.16 9.22
N ILE A 138 13.95 -8.74 8.46
CA ILE A 138 12.50 -8.50 8.62
C ILE A 138 12.01 -8.84 10.04
N TRP A 139 12.62 -9.82 10.69
CA TRP A 139 12.29 -10.23 12.06
C TRP A 139 12.71 -9.18 13.11
N SER A 140 13.72 -8.35 12.82
CA SER A 140 14.12 -7.25 13.70
C SER A 140 13.29 -5.97 13.51
N LEU A 141 12.38 -5.94 12.53
CA LEU A 141 11.60 -4.78 12.17
C LEU A 141 10.80 -4.18 13.36
N PRO A 142 10.08 -4.96 14.20
CA PRO A 142 9.36 -4.39 15.34
C PRO A 142 10.26 -3.60 16.31
N PHE A 143 11.51 -4.03 16.47
CA PHE A 143 12.48 -3.37 17.35
C PHE A 143 13.13 -2.13 16.71
N ARG A 144 13.23 -2.10 15.38
CA ARG A 144 13.77 -0.96 14.61
C ARG A 144 12.72 0.10 14.32
N TYR A 145 11.44 -0.27 14.34
CA TYR A 145 10.33 0.59 13.97
C TYR A 145 10.35 1.98 14.64
N PRO A 146 10.54 2.10 15.98
CA PRO A 146 10.52 3.43 16.62
C PRO A 146 11.61 4.36 16.09
N LYS A 147 12.82 3.83 15.88
CA LYS A 147 13.95 4.60 15.35
C LYS A 147 13.77 4.94 13.87
N GLY A 148 13.29 3.97 13.08
CA GLY A 148 13.03 4.15 11.65
C GLY A 148 11.92 5.15 11.39
N ALA A 149 10.79 5.03 12.07
CA ALA A 149 9.68 5.96 11.96
C ALA A 149 10.07 7.39 12.39
N LYS A 150 10.88 7.54 13.45
CA LYS A 150 11.41 8.85 13.85
C LYS A 150 12.24 9.46 12.73
N ARG A 151 13.17 8.69 12.12
CA ARG A 151 13.99 9.15 11.00
C ARG A 151 13.16 9.56 9.79
N ALA A 152 12.16 8.74 9.43
CA ALA A 152 11.24 9.05 8.34
C ALA A 152 10.52 10.39 8.57
N VAL A 153 9.98 10.61 9.77
CA VAL A 153 9.35 11.89 10.14
C VAL A 153 10.33 13.05 10.06
N GLU A 154 11.59 12.90 10.49
CA GLU A 154 12.61 13.95 10.39
C GLU A 154 12.93 14.31 8.93
N ILE A 155 12.95 13.33 8.01
CA ILE A 155 13.14 13.56 6.57
C ILE A 155 11.93 14.32 6.01
N VAL A 156 10.71 13.88 6.34
CA VAL A 156 9.46 14.53 5.92
C VAL A 156 9.36 15.97 6.44
N ASP A 157 9.72 16.23 7.68
CA ASP A 157 9.68 17.57 8.25
C ASP A 157 10.68 18.52 7.57
N ARG A 158 11.88 18.01 7.23
CA ARG A 158 12.88 18.77 6.45
C ARG A 158 12.42 19.12 5.04
N SER A 159 11.48 18.35 4.47
CA SER A 159 10.88 18.67 3.15
C SER A 159 9.85 19.80 3.18
N GLY A 160 9.60 20.43 4.34
CA GLY A 160 8.71 21.55 4.48
C GLY A 160 7.24 21.17 4.66
N ARG A 161 6.95 20.18 5.52
CA ARG A 161 5.58 19.79 5.86
C ARG A 161 4.82 20.94 6.53
N PRO A 162 3.63 21.34 6.03
CA PRO A 162 2.87 22.43 6.62
C PRO A 162 2.22 22.04 7.96
N ALA A 163 2.11 23.01 8.87
CA ALA A 163 1.62 22.78 10.24
C ALA A 163 0.19 22.19 10.29
N TRP A 164 -0.67 22.51 9.30
CA TRP A 164 -2.03 21.97 9.28
C TRP A 164 -2.06 20.45 9.08
N GLU A 165 -1.13 19.88 8.29
CA GLU A 165 -1.01 18.43 8.11
C GLU A 165 -0.58 17.75 9.41
N VAL A 166 0.38 18.35 10.11
CA VAL A 166 0.81 17.86 11.45
C VAL A 166 -0.35 17.88 12.43
N ASN A 167 -1.14 18.96 12.44
CA ASN A 167 -2.28 19.10 13.34
C ASN A 167 -3.39 18.11 13.03
N LEU A 168 -3.66 17.83 11.73
CA LEU A 168 -4.64 16.81 11.34
C LEU A 168 -4.18 15.40 11.75
N ASP A 169 -2.91 15.04 11.53
CA ASP A 169 -2.38 13.74 11.96
C ASP A 169 -2.47 13.59 13.49
N ARG A 170 -2.16 14.64 14.26
CA ARG A 170 -2.33 14.66 15.72
C ARG A 170 -3.78 14.50 16.14
N PHE A 171 -4.69 15.22 15.48
CA PHE A 171 -6.12 15.09 15.74
C PHE A 171 -6.62 13.66 15.46
N LEU A 172 -6.23 13.07 14.32
CA LEU A 172 -6.56 11.69 13.99
C LEU A 172 -5.99 10.70 15.00
N LEU A 173 -4.78 10.94 15.52
CA LEU A 173 -4.20 10.12 16.59
C LEU A 173 -5.03 10.21 17.88
N VAL A 174 -5.47 11.41 18.27
CA VAL A 174 -6.37 11.59 19.42
C VAL A 174 -7.66 10.78 19.22
N LEU A 175 -8.25 10.82 18.02
CA LEU A 175 -9.44 10.01 17.70
C LEU A 175 -9.17 8.50 17.81
N VAL A 176 -7.98 8.04 17.42
CA VAL A 176 -7.57 6.63 17.62
C VAL A 176 -7.54 6.28 19.11
N LEU A 177 -6.92 7.13 19.95
CA LEU A 177 -6.85 6.91 21.40
C LEU A 177 -8.23 6.89 22.04
N VAL A 178 -9.11 7.81 21.62
CA VAL A 178 -10.51 7.82 22.06
C VAL A 178 -11.24 6.54 21.66
N ALA A 179 -11.09 6.10 20.39
CA ALA A 179 -11.72 4.88 19.91
C ALA A 179 -11.20 3.63 20.63
N LEU A 180 -9.89 3.56 20.95
CA LEU A 180 -9.34 2.49 21.76
C LEU A 180 -9.95 2.47 23.17
N GLY A 181 -10.03 3.64 23.83
CA GLY A 181 -10.66 3.77 25.14
C GLY A 181 -12.14 3.36 25.12
N LEU A 182 -12.89 3.83 24.13
CA LEU A 182 -14.28 3.44 23.93
C LEU A 182 -14.43 1.94 23.63
N GLY A 183 -13.55 1.37 22.81
CA GLY A 183 -13.55 -0.05 22.52
C GLY A 183 -13.29 -0.91 23.77
N ILE A 184 -12.36 -0.50 24.63
CA ILE A 184 -12.12 -1.17 25.93
C ILE A 184 -13.35 -1.07 26.83
N TRP A 185 -13.97 0.10 26.89
CA TRP A 185 -15.13 0.35 27.76
C TRP A 185 -16.40 -0.35 27.28
N LEU A 186 -16.69 -0.31 25.97
CA LEU A 186 -17.92 -0.86 25.39
C LEU A 186 -17.85 -2.36 25.12
N ALA A 187 -16.68 -2.91 24.90
CA ALA A 187 -16.50 -4.33 24.58
C ALA A 187 -15.62 -5.03 25.65
N SER A 188 -14.31 -5.01 25.47
CA SER A 188 -13.35 -5.50 26.44
C SER A 188 -11.89 -5.18 25.98
N PRO A 189 -10.90 -5.21 26.91
CA PRO A 189 -9.49 -5.12 26.50
C PRO A 189 -9.06 -6.23 25.54
N LEU A 190 -9.60 -7.45 25.69
CA LEU A 190 -9.29 -8.59 24.81
C LEU A 190 -9.88 -8.40 23.41
N ALA A 191 -11.09 -7.86 23.29
CA ALA A 191 -11.68 -7.53 21.99
C ALA A 191 -10.81 -6.52 21.23
N VAL A 192 -10.37 -5.44 21.88
CA VAL A 192 -9.47 -4.45 21.29
C VAL A 192 -8.13 -5.07 20.91
N LEU A 193 -7.55 -5.90 21.79
CA LEU A 193 -6.27 -6.55 21.54
C LEU A 193 -6.32 -7.48 20.33
N PHE A 194 -7.28 -8.41 20.32
CA PHE A 194 -7.32 -9.49 19.31
C PHE A 194 -8.03 -9.09 18.00
N ALA A 195 -8.97 -8.15 18.03
CA ALA A 195 -9.68 -7.72 16.81
C ALA A 195 -9.09 -6.45 16.18
N TRP A 196 -8.19 -5.70 16.87
CA TRP A 196 -7.62 -4.48 16.32
C TRP A 196 -6.09 -4.39 16.47
N ILE A 197 -5.53 -4.43 17.70
CA ILE A 197 -4.11 -4.15 17.94
C ILE A 197 -3.18 -5.18 17.31
N LEU A 198 -3.40 -6.48 17.59
CA LEU A 198 -2.59 -7.55 17.00
C LEU A 198 -2.77 -7.65 15.49
N PRO A 199 -4.00 -7.61 14.93
CA PRO A 199 -4.21 -7.50 13.49
C PRO A 199 -3.43 -6.38 12.83
N LYS A 200 -3.44 -5.17 13.43
CA LYS A 200 -2.67 -4.03 12.94
C LYS A 200 -1.18 -4.33 12.91
N GLY A 201 -0.64 -4.93 13.97
CA GLY A 201 0.77 -5.31 14.03
C GLY A 201 1.16 -6.29 12.91
N PHE A 202 0.36 -7.33 12.70
CA PHE A 202 0.59 -8.31 11.62
C PHE A 202 0.42 -7.72 10.23
N ALA A 203 -0.61 -6.89 10.00
CA ALA A 203 -0.81 -6.22 8.72
C ALA A 203 0.38 -5.32 8.37
N MET A 204 0.87 -4.51 9.30
CA MET A 204 2.06 -3.67 9.10
C MET A 204 3.32 -4.49 8.81
N TRP A 205 3.51 -5.60 9.50
CA TRP A 205 4.67 -6.47 9.28
C TRP A 205 4.63 -7.13 7.90
N ILE A 206 3.46 -7.61 7.48
CA ILE A 206 3.23 -8.18 6.14
C ILE A 206 3.49 -7.11 5.07
N HIS A 207 2.96 -5.89 5.24
CA HIS A 207 3.20 -4.77 4.32
C HIS A 207 4.68 -4.44 4.18
N ALA A 208 5.37 -4.27 5.31
CA ALA A 208 6.79 -3.98 5.32
C ALA A 208 7.57 -5.03 4.51
N TRP A 209 7.15 -6.29 4.58
CA TRP A 209 7.79 -7.36 3.82
C TRP A 209 7.54 -7.25 2.32
N TYR A 210 6.27 -7.24 1.87
CA TYR A 210 5.99 -7.36 0.43
C TYR A 210 5.95 -6.03 -0.33
N VAL A 211 5.86 -4.89 0.37
CA VAL A 211 5.88 -3.56 -0.27
C VAL A 211 7.27 -2.93 -0.19
N ASN A 212 7.93 -2.98 0.97
CA ASN A 212 9.18 -2.27 1.16
C ASN A 212 10.41 -3.19 0.99
N VAL A 213 10.43 -4.35 1.67
CA VAL A 213 11.63 -5.20 1.70
C VAL A 213 11.79 -6.02 0.42
N LEU A 214 10.78 -6.78 0.04
CA LEU A 214 10.87 -7.71 -1.08
C LEU A 214 11.13 -7.02 -2.43
N PRO A 215 10.47 -5.90 -2.76
CA PRO A 215 10.70 -5.24 -4.04
C PRO A 215 11.98 -4.43 -4.11
N HIS A 216 12.48 -3.87 -3.00
CA HIS A 216 13.54 -2.86 -3.00
C HIS A 216 14.91 -3.34 -2.55
N ARG A 217 14.96 -4.36 -1.67
CA ARG A 217 16.22 -4.77 -1.03
C ARG A 217 17.28 -5.18 -2.05
N ASP A 218 18.53 -4.70 -1.82
CA ASP A 218 19.71 -5.00 -2.66
C ASP A 218 19.56 -4.56 -4.12
N LEU A 219 18.83 -3.46 -4.35
CA LEU A 219 18.72 -2.80 -5.65
C LEU A 219 19.30 -1.39 -5.59
N PRO A 220 19.83 -0.88 -6.75
CA PRO A 220 20.39 0.47 -6.83
C PRO A 220 19.29 1.55 -6.77
N ALA A 221 19.68 2.79 -6.49
CA ALA A 221 18.83 3.98 -6.60
C ALA A 221 18.79 4.48 -8.06
N GLU A 222 18.44 3.63 -8.99
CA GLU A 222 18.44 3.92 -10.43
C GLU A 222 17.10 3.55 -11.05
N ARG A 223 16.44 4.51 -11.69
CA ARG A 223 15.14 4.30 -12.34
C ARG A 223 15.14 3.07 -13.24
N PHE A 224 14.10 2.28 -13.20
CA PHE A 224 13.89 0.97 -13.84
C PHE A 224 14.64 -0.19 -13.17
N HIS A 225 15.65 0.05 -12.32
CA HIS A 225 16.40 -0.99 -11.62
C HIS A 225 16.21 -0.98 -10.10
N ASP A 226 15.49 0.02 -9.58
CA ASP A 226 15.25 0.29 -8.16
C ASP A 226 14.20 -0.62 -7.52
N THR A 227 13.39 -1.32 -8.32
CA THR A 227 12.23 -2.07 -7.82
C THR A 227 11.96 -3.32 -8.65
N ARG A 228 11.54 -4.41 -7.99
CA ARG A 228 11.21 -5.69 -8.63
C ARG A 228 9.73 -5.81 -8.97
N ILE A 229 9.45 -6.58 -10.02
CA ILE A 229 8.11 -7.04 -10.41
C ILE A 229 8.03 -8.54 -10.17
N TYR A 230 7.02 -8.99 -9.40
CA TYR A 230 6.73 -10.40 -9.19
C TYR A 230 5.43 -10.78 -9.88
N THR A 231 5.51 -11.68 -10.87
CA THR A 231 4.39 -12.01 -11.77
C THR A 231 3.67 -13.32 -11.43
N GLN A 232 4.02 -13.95 -10.33
CA GLN A 232 3.39 -15.22 -9.91
C GLN A 232 1.90 -15.01 -9.62
N ALA A 233 1.05 -15.79 -10.28
CA ALA A 233 -0.41 -15.60 -10.25
C ALA A 233 -1.00 -15.64 -8.83
N TRP A 234 -0.43 -16.44 -7.91
CA TRP A 234 -0.88 -16.55 -6.54
C TRP A 234 -0.55 -15.32 -5.67
N LEU A 235 0.51 -14.56 -6.02
CA LEU A 235 0.86 -13.33 -5.33
C LEU A 235 -0.12 -12.19 -5.64
N VAL A 236 -0.68 -12.16 -6.82
CA VAL A 236 -1.53 -11.04 -7.28
C VAL A 236 -2.71 -10.78 -6.33
N PRO A 237 -3.57 -11.77 -6.01
CA PRO A 237 -4.65 -11.55 -5.05
C PRO A 237 -4.15 -11.38 -3.61
N LEU A 238 -3.07 -12.07 -3.23
CA LEU A 238 -2.53 -12.01 -1.88
C LEU A 238 -1.98 -10.62 -1.52
N THR A 239 -1.38 -9.94 -2.49
CA THR A 239 -0.79 -8.60 -2.33
C THR A 239 -1.67 -7.49 -2.90
N ILE A 240 -2.90 -7.79 -3.29
CA ILE A 240 -3.82 -6.84 -3.95
C ILE A 240 -3.08 -6.14 -5.13
N CYS A 241 -2.50 -6.94 -6.03
CA CYS A 241 -1.67 -6.54 -7.18
C CYS A 241 -0.34 -5.83 -6.85
N HIS A 242 0.01 -5.56 -5.59
CA HIS A 242 1.29 -4.91 -5.25
C HIS A 242 2.52 -5.80 -5.47
N SER A 243 2.33 -7.07 -5.86
CA SER A 243 3.43 -7.88 -6.43
C SER A 243 4.02 -7.25 -7.71
N TYR A 244 3.27 -6.37 -8.38
CA TYR A 244 3.73 -5.55 -9.51
C TYR A 244 4.34 -4.21 -9.08
N HIS A 245 4.94 -4.12 -7.89
CA HIS A 245 5.41 -2.86 -7.30
C HIS A 245 6.38 -2.07 -8.20
N GLY A 246 7.23 -2.74 -8.98
CA GLY A 246 8.07 -2.08 -9.97
C GLY A 246 7.28 -1.33 -11.06
N LEU A 247 6.07 -1.78 -11.42
CA LEU A 247 5.19 -1.01 -12.31
C LEU A 247 4.68 0.26 -11.64
N HIS A 248 4.35 0.16 -10.34
CA HIS A 248 3.92 1.30 -9.56
C HIS A 248 5.00 2.38 -9.51
N HIS A 249 6.27 2.04 -9.26
CA HIS A 249 7.37 3.01 -9.29
C HIS A 249 7.59 3.66 -10.65
N ILE A 250 7.35 2.94 -11.75
CA ILE A 250 7.45 3.50 -13.10
C ILE A 250 6.26 4.41 -13.44
N TRP A 251 5.05 4.02 -13.01
CA TRP A 251 3.78 4.71 -13.28
C TRP A 251 2.92 4.84 -12.01
N PRO A 252 3.28 5.74 -11.06
CA PRO A 252 2.64 5.81 -9.75
C PRO A 252 1.16 6.26 -9.80
N THR A 253 0.73 6.86 -10.91
CA THR A 253 -0.68 7.26 -11.11
C THR A 253 -1.53 6.19 -11.80
N LEU A 254 -0.97 5.01 -12.07
CA LEU A 254 -1.72 3.88 -12.61
C LEU A 254 -2.45 3.16 -11.46
N PRO A 255 -3.79 3.02 -11.47
CA PRO A 255 -4.52 2.32 -10.42
C PRO A 255 -4.09 0.85 -10.25
N TRP A 256 -3.99 0.38 -9.01
CA TRP A 256 -3.47 -0.94 -8.62
C TRP A 256 -4.09 -2.12 -9.41
N HIS A 257 -5.39 -2.11 -9.64
CA HIS A 257 -6.12 -3.18 -10.33
C HIS A 257 -5.78 -3.26 -11.82
N ARG A 258 -5.11 -2.26 -12.38
CA ARG A 258 -4.67 -2.22 -13.78
C ARG A 258 -3.25 -2.74 -13.98
N TYR A 259 -2.47 -2.97 -12.92
CA TYR A 259 -1.08 -3.43 -13.04
C TYR A 259 -0.91 -4.71 -13.87
N PRO A 260 -1.72 -5.79 -13.69
CA PRO A 260 -1.54 -7.01 -14.49
C PRO A 260 -1.75 -6.78 -15.96
N ARG A 261 -2.68 -5.89 -16.36
CA ARG A 261 -2.94 -5.54 -17.75
C ARG A 261 -1.84 -4.64 -18.31
N ALA A 262 -1.38 -3.65 -17.54
CA ALA A 262 -0.27 -2.77 -17.92
C ALA A 262 1.02 -3.57 -18.14
N PHE A 263 1.29 -4.53 -17.27
CA PHE A 263 2.43 -5.43 -17.42
C PHE A 263 2.39 -6.18 -18.76
N ARG A 264 1.24 -6.78 -19.11
CA ARG A 264 1.11 -7.50 -20.39
C ARG A 264 1.34 -6.60 -21.60
N LEU A 265 0.79 -5.38 -21.57
CA LEU A 265 0.91 -4.42 -22.68
C LEU A 265 2.30 -3.77 -22.78
N LYS A 266 3.06 -3.72 -21.70
CA LYS A 266 4.35 -3.02 -21.64
C LYS A 266 5.52 -3.96 -21.37
N ARG A 267 5.31 -5.26 -21.45
CA ARG A 267 6.32 -6.26 -21.11
C ARG A 267 7.62 -6.06 -21.88
N ASP A 268 7.57 -5.96 -23.21
CA ASP A 268 8.75 -5.80 -24.04
C ASP A 268 9.49 -4.50 -23.74
N PHE A 269 8.75 -3.42 -23.45
CA PHE A 269 9.34 -2.16 -23.00
C PHE A 269 10.06 -2.34 -21.64
N LEU A 270 9.46 -3.01 -20.67
CA LEU A 270 10.04 -3.23 -19.36
C LEU A 270 11.31 -4.10 -19.48
N GLU A 271 11.25 -5.18 -20.24
CA GLU A 271 12.40 -6.06 -20.52
C GLU A 271 13.53 -5.30 -21.25
N SER A 272 13.19 -4.45 -22.22
CA SER A 272 14.18 -3.63 -22.93
C SER A 272 14.87 -2.58 -22.04
N ARG A 273 14.25 -2.19 -20.93
CA ARG A 273 14.80 -1.28 -19.91
C ARG A 273 15.54 -2.01 -18.79
N GLY A 274 15.57 -3.35 -18.81
CA GLY A 274 16.24 -4.15 -17.78
C GLY A 274 15.52 -4.19 -16.44
N VAL A 275 14.20 -3.91 -16.40
CA VAL A 275 13.41 -3.97 -15.16
C VAL A 275 13.52 -5.36 -14.53
N PRO A 276 13.80 -5.48 -13.22
CA PRO A 276 13.90 -6.77 -12.55
C PRO A 276 12.54 -7.48 -12.46
N ILE A 277 12.31 -8.49 -13.31
CA ILE A 277 11.05 -9.25 -13.38
C ILE A 277 11.29 -10.68 -12.88
N PHE A 278 10.40 -11.18 -12.01
CA PHE A 278 10.46 -12.52 -11.42
C PHE A 278 9.14 -13.27 -11.58
N PRO A 279 9.16 -14.59 -11.87
CA PRO A 279 10.35 -15.38 -12.19
C PRO A 279 11.00 -14.89 -13.49
N ARG A 280 12.32 -15.02 -13.60
CA ARG A 280 13.01 -14.74 -14.86
C ARG A 280 12.47 -15.66 -15.94
N SER A 281 12.22 -15.13 -17.14
CA SER A 281 11.85 -15.97 -18.30
C SER A 281 12.97 -16.98 -18.54
N LYS A 282 12.63 -18.23 -18.84
CA LYS A 282 13.60 -19.30 -19.16
C LYS A 282 14.23 -19.13 -20.57
N THR A 283 14.27 -17.91 -21.09
CA THR A 283 14.86 -17.60 -22.40
C THR A 283 16.13 -16.81 -22.22
N SER A 284 17.20 -17.54 -22.09
CA SER A 284 18.56 -17.11 -22.49
C SER A 284 19.35 -18.35 -22.85
#